data_1611979e3aac7102292fc18de60a9c58
#
_entry.id   1611979e3aac7102292fc18de60a9c58
#
_cell.length_a   1.000
_cell.length_b   1.000
_cell.length_c   1.000
_cell.angle_alpha   90.00
_cell.angle_beta   90.00
_cell.angle_gamma   90.00
#
_symmetry.space_group_name_H-M   'P 1'
#
loop_
_entity.id
_entity.type
_entity.pdbx_description
1 polymer ?
#
loop_
_entity_poly.entity_id
_entity_poly.type
_entity_poly.pdbx_seq_one_letter_code
_entity_poly.pdbx_strand_id
1 'polypeptide(L)'
;MPLTIRKAIFPVGGLGTRFLPATKSMPKEMLPVVDKPLIQYAVEEAMEAGIEEFIFVTGRGKSAIEDHFDHAYELREMLEKRNKTAALKVVKDSIPKPGQIAYTRQLEPLGLGHAIWCARNFVGSEPVAVLLADDLILSENGCLKPVSYTHLTLPTKA
;
A
#
# COMPACT_ATOMS: atom_id res chain seq x y z
N MET A 1 7.28 25.69 9.28
CA MET A 1 6.24 25.14 8.38
C MET A 1 5.93 23.73 8.84
N PRO A 2 4.69 23.31 8.89
CA PRO A 2 4.40 21.90 9.19
C PRO A 2 5.02 21.04 8.10
N LEU A 3 5.74 19.99 8.51
CA LEU A 3 6.32 19.01 7.60
C LEU A 3 5.17 18.26 6.93
N THR A 4 4.95 18.48 5.65
CA THR A 4 3.95 17.74 4.88
C THR A 4 4.53 16.38 4.49
N ILE A 5 3.91 15.31 4.94
CA ILE A 5 4.30 13.95 4.57
C ILE A 5 3.68 13.64 3.22
N ARG A 6 4.51 13.39 2.20
CA ARG A 6 4.08 13.12 0.83
C ARG A 6 4.30 11.67 0.40
N LYS A 7 5.16 10.95 1.12
CA LYS A 7 5.57 9.58 0.80
C LYS A 7 5.11 8.60 1.84
N ALA A 8 4.69 7.42 1.41
CA ALA A 8 4.37 6.33 2.30
C ALA A 8 5.07 5.04 1.87
N ILE A 9 5.58 4.30 2.85
CA ILE A 9 6.16 2.97 2.67
C ILE A 9 5.13 1.92 3.11
N PHE A 10 4.93 0.92 2.27
CA PHE A 10 4.08 -0.25 2.54
C PHE A 10 4.95 -1.50 2.58
N PRO A 11 5.35 -1.97 3.78
CA PRO A 11 6.09 -3.22 3.92
C PRO A 11 5.16 -4.41 3.69
N VAL A 12 5.22 -5.01 2.53
CA VAL A 12 4.34 -6.11 2.10
C VAL A 12 5.09 -7.41 1.75
N GLY A 13 6.35 -7.51 2.19
CA GLY A 13 7.21 -8.66 1.92
C GLY A 13 7.06 -9.85 2.89
N GLY A 14 6.28 -9.71 3.96
CA GLY A 14 6.13 -10.72 5.00
C GLY A 14 5.44 -12.01 4.52
N LEU A 15 5.76 -13.15 5.16
CA LEU A 15 5.28 -14.47 4.76
C LEU A 15 3.81 -14.76 5.12
N GLY A 16 3.19 -13.95 5.98
CA GLY A 16 1.78 -14.11 6.35
C GLY A 16 1.44 -15.38 7.12
N THR A 17 2.37 -15.92 7.90
CA THR A 17 2.21 -17.21 8.58
C THR A 17 1.06 -17.26 9.57
N ARG A 18 0.66 -16.13 10.14
CA ARG A 18 -0.48 -16.01 11.06
C ARG A 18 -1.84 -16.22 10.40
N PHE A 19 -1.89 -16.15 9.07
CA PHE A 19 -3.13 -16.30 8.28
C PHE A 19 -3.18 -17.59 7.47
N LEU A 20 -2.35 -18.58 7.81
CA LEU A 20 -2.42 -19.90 7.19
C LEU A 20 -3.75 -20.59 7.54
N PRO A 21 -4.33 -21.37 6.60
CA PRO A 21 -3.80 -21.75 5.27
C PRO A 21 -4.09 -20.74 4.14
N ALA A 22 -4.85 -19.68 4.37
CA ALA A 22 -5.25 -18.73 3.32
C ALA A 22 -4.03 -18.11 2.59
N THR A 23 -2.97 -17.80 3.33
CA THR A 23 -1.75 -17.18 2.81
C THR A 23 -0.75 -18.17 2.19
N LYS A 24 -1.13 -19.43 2.06
CA LYS A 24 -0.32 -20.42 1.34
C LYS A 24 -0.14 -20.08 -0.14
N SER A 25 -1.19 -19.56 -0.76
CA SER A 25 -1.22 -19.23 -2.20
C SER A 25 -1.49 -17.77 -2.50
N MET A 26 -1.74 -16.95 -1.48
CA MET A 26 -2.11 -15.55 -1.63
C MET A 26 -1.40 -14.69 -0.57
N PRO A 27 -0.86 -13.53 -0.94
CA PRO A 27 -0.34 -12.57 0.04
C PRO A 27 -1.41 -12.19 1.07
N LYS A 28 -1.05 -12.05 2.35
CA LYS A 28 -1.99 -11.62 3.40
C LYS A 28 -2.63 -10.27 3.09
N GLU A 29 -1.89 -9.40 2.44
CA GLU A 29 -2.33 -8.07 2.03
C GLU A 29 -3.44 -8.10 0.97
N MET A 30 -3.60 -9.23 0.27
CA MET A 30 -4.66 -9.46 -0.71
C MET A 30 -5.90 -10.15 -0.14
N LEU A 31 -5.90 -10.49 1.16
CA LEU A 31 -7.09 -11.02 1.83
C LEU A 31 -8.22 -9.98 1.77
N PRO A 32 -9.41 -10.34 1.28
CA PRO A 32 -10.51 -9.41 1.15
C PRO A 32 -11.17 -9.13 2.51
N VAL A 33 -11.54 -7.88 2.70
CA VAL A 33 -12.51 -7.46 3.72
C VAL A 33 -13.70 -6.89 2.97
N VAL A 34 -14.81 -7.61 3.01
CA VAL A 34 -16.01 -7.40 2.19
C VAL A 34 -15.69 -7.61 0.69
N ASP A 35 -15.36 -6.59 -0.06
CA ASP A 35 -15.14 -6.62 -1.52
C ASP A 35 -13.79 -6.03 -1.96
N LYS A 36 -12.97 -5.57 -0.99
CA LYS A 36 -11.65 -4.99 -1.27
C LYS A 36 -10.54 -5.74 -0.51
N PRO A 37 -9.36 -5.92 -1.11
CA PRO A 37 -8.21 -6.45 -0.38
C PRO A 37 -7.68 -5.44 0.66
N LEU A 38 -7.08 -5.96 1.73
CA LEU A 38 -6.52 -5.15 2.82
C LEU A 38 -5.60 -4.02 2.32
N ILE A 39 -4.76 -4.31 1.34
CA ILE A 39 -3.83 -3.33 0.77
C ILE A 39 -4.56 -2.14 0.12
N GLN A 40 -5.74 -2.35 -0.45
CA GLN A 40 -6.52 -1.29 -1.06
C GLN A 40 -7.00 -0.27 -0.01
N TYR A 41 -7.46 -0.75 1.16
CA TYR A 41 -7.83 0.13 2.27
C TYR A 41 -6.66 0.99 2.74
N ALA A 42 -5.47 0.39 2.88
CA ALA A 42 -4.27 1.11 3.31
C ALA A 42 -3.85 2.20 2.30
N VAL A 43 -3.95 1.91 1.01
CA VAL A 43 -3.64 2.88 -0.06
C VAL A 43 -4.68 3.99 -0.11
N GLU A 44 -5.98 3.67 -0.02
CA GLU A 44 -7.05 4.67 0.02
C GLU A 44 -6.88 5.62 1.22
N GLU A 45 -6.58 5.08 2.40
CA GLU A 45 -6.30 5.87 3.59
C GLU A 45 -5.11 6.82 3.40
N ALA A 46 -4.04 6.35 2.78
CA ALA A 46 -2.88 7.17 2.47
C ALA A 46 -3.22 8.28 1.47
N MET A 47 -4.02 7.98 0.44
CA MET A 47 -4.49 8.99 -0.53
C MET A 47 -5.35 10.06 0.15
N GLU A 48 -6.26 9.69 1.03
CA GLU A 48 -7.09 10.62 1.80
C GLU A 48 -6.26 11.51 2.74
N ALA A 49 -5.14 11.01 3.23
CA ALA A 49 -4.20 11.76 4.06
C ALA A 49 -3.28 12.70 3.25
N GLY A 50 -3.37 12.68 1.91
CA GLY A 50 -2.57 13.53 1.04
C GLY A 50 -1.22 12.95 0.63
N ILE A 51 -1.02 11.63 0.77
CA ILE A 51 0.16 10.94 0.25
C ILE A 51 0.10 10.94 -1.29
N GLU A 52 1.23 11.27 -1.90
CA GLU A 52 1.38 11.38 -3.35
C GLU A 52 2.25 10.27 -3.96
N GLU A 53 3.14 9.67 -3.16
CA GLU A 53 4.05 8.63 -3.59
C GLU A 53 3.94 7.39 -2.69
N PHE A 54 3.73 6.23 -3.31
CA PHE A 54 3.46 4.95 -2.66
C PHE A 54 4.62 4.00 -2.94
N ILE A 55 5.36 3.60 -1.92
CA ILE A 55 6.56 2.77 -2.03
C ILE A 55 6.26 1.40 -1.43
N PHE A 56 6.10 0.40 -2.27
CA PHE A 56 5.87 -0.98 -1.83
C PHE A 56 7.19 -1.72 -1.69
N VAL A 57 7.44 -2.26 -0.49
CA VAL A 57 8.57 -3.15 -0.24
C VAL A 57 8.07 -4.57 -0.29
N THR A 58 8.22 -5.19 -1.45
CA THR A 58 7.71 -6.53 -1.76
C THR A 58 8.72 -7.62 -1.43
N GLY A 59 8.31 -8.86 -1.60
CA GLY A 59 9.12 -10.04 -1.46
C GLY A 59 8.74 -11.09 -2.51
N ARG A 60 9.30 -12.27 -2.36
CA ARG A 60 8.95 -13.40 -3.23
C ARG A 60 7.47 -13.77 -3.07
N GLY A 61 6.79 -14.03 -4.19
CA GLY A 61 5.39 -14.45 -4.20
C GLY A 61 4.37 -13.34 -3.96
N LYS A 62 4.75 -12.07 -4.19
CA LYS A 62 3.89 -10.89 -3.98
C LYS A 62 3.38 -10.24 -5.27
N SER A 63 3.51 -10.89 -6.42
CA SER A 63 3.06 -10.36 -7.72
C SER A 63 1.57 -9.97 -7.74
N ALA A 64 0.72 -10.65 -6.99
CA ALA A 64 -0.70 -10.31 -6.89
C ALA A 64 -0.95 -8.87 -6.40
N ILE A 65 -0.04 -8.30 -5.60
CA ILE A 65 -0.12 -6.90 -5.13
C ILE A 65 0.21 -5.95 -6.29
N GLU A 66 1.25 -6.26 -7.06
CA GLU A 66 1.63 -5.50 -8.25
C GLU A 66 0.51 -5.52 -9.29
N ASP A 67 -0.02 -6.71 -9.59
CA ASP A 67 -1.14 -6.91 -10.52
C ASP A 67 -2.41 -6.15 -10.08
N HIS A 68 -2.65 -6.07 -8.77
CA HIS A 68 -3.82 -5.37 -8.23
C HIS A 68 -3.81 -3.87 -8.55
N PHE A 69 -2.64 -3.24 -8.52
CA PHE A 69 -2.47 -1.81 -8.80
C PHE A 69 -2.06 -1.52 -10.24
N ASP A 70 -2.01 -2.53 -11.08
CA ASP A 70 -1.73 -2.38 -12.50
C ASP A 70 -3.03 -2.24 -13.31
N HIS A 71 -2.89 -1.84 -14.56
CA HIS A 71 -4.00 -1.72 -15.48
C HIS A 71 -4.54 -3.08 -15.91
N ALA A 72 -5.73 -3.45 -15.46
CA ALA A 72 -6.48 -4.60 -15.97
C ALA A 72 -7.09 -4.26 -17.34
N TYR A 73 -6.26 -4.19 -18.38
CA TYR A 73 -6.63 -3.69 -19.70
C TYR A 73 -7.81 -4.45 -20.32
N GLU A 74 -7.73 -5.77 -20.33
CA GLU A 74 -8.78 -6.65 -20.90
C GLU A 74 -10.10 -6.50 -20.14
N LEU A 75 -10.04 -6.44 -18.81
CA LEU A 75 -11.22 -6.24 -17.97
C LEU A 75 -11.88 -4.89 -18.26
N ARG A 76 -11.09 -3.82 -18.37
CA ARG A 76 -11.59 -2.49 -18.69
C ARG A 76 -12.26 -2.45 -20.05
N GLU A 77 -11.64 -3.00 -21.08
CA GLU A 77 -12.20 -3.08 -22.43
C GLU A 77 -13.53 -3.85 -22.45
N MET A 78 -13.59 -4.98 -21.74
CA MET A 78 -14.81 -5.77 -21.62
C MET A 78 -15.93 -4.98 -20.92
N LEU A 79 -15.62 -4.26 -19.81
CA LEU A 79 -16.58 -3.47 -19.07
C LEU A 79 -17.10 -2.29 -19.92
N GLU A 80 -16.23 -1.66 -20.70
CA GLU A 80 -16.59 -0.60 -21.64
C GLU A 80 -17.54 -1.12 -22.75
N LYS A 81 -17.20 -2.23 -23.40
CA LYS A 81 -18.03 -2.88 -24.41
C LYS A 81 -19.42 -3.30 -23.89
N ARG A 82 -19.50 -3.67 -22.63
CA ARG A 82 -20.75 -4.08 -21.95
C ARG A 82 -21.49 -2.94 -21.27
N ASN A 83 -21.05 -1.70 -21.42
CA ASN A 83 -21.60 -0.52 -20.76
C ASN A 83 -21.76 -0.65 -19.24
N LYS A 84 -20.84 -1.37 -18.58
CA LYS A 84 -20.80 -1.55 -17.12
C LYS A 84 -20.10 -0.38 -16.44
N THR A 85 -20.69 0.80 -16.51
CA THR A 85 -20.09 2.09 -16.09
C THR A 85 -19.71 2.12 -14.60
N ALA A 86 -20.54 1.58 -13.72
CA ALA A 86 -20.26 1.54 -12.28
C ALA A 86 -19.05 0.66 -11.98
N ALA A 87 -18.98 -0.55 -12.53
CA ALA A 87 -17.83 -1.45 -12.36
C ALA A 87 -16.55 -0.87 -12.98
N LEU A 88 -16.67 -0.23 -14.14
CA LEU A 88 -15.53 0.44 -14.79
C LEU A 88 -14.96 1.56 -13.92
N LYS A 89 -15.83 2.34 -13.27
CA LYS A 89 -15.42 3.39 -12.34
C LYS A 89 -14.66 2.80 -11.16
N VAL A 90 -15.15 1.72 -10.53
CA VAL A 90 -14.46 1.04 -9.42
C VAL A 90 -13.04 0.62 -9.83
N VAL A 91 -12.90 0.00 -11.00
CA VAL A 91 -11.59 -0.44 -11.51
C VAL A 91 -10.66 0.75 -11.78
N LYS A 92 -11.16 1.86 -12.31
CA LYS A 92 -10.35 3.06 -12.59
C LYS A 92 -9.94 3.80 -11.31
N ASP A 93 -10.82 3.90 -10.35
CA ASP A 93 -10.59 4.67 -9.12
C ASP A 93 -9.72 3.91 -8.10
N SER A 94 -9.56 2.59 -8.25
CA SER A 94 -8.75 1.75 -7.36
C SER A 94 -7.24 1.85 -7.61
N ILE A 95 -6.82 2.48 -8.69
CA ILE A 95 -5.42 2.53 -9.12
C ILE A 95 -4.86 3.95 -8.92
N PRO A 96 -3.73 4.12 -8.21
CA PRO A 96 -3.01 5.39 -8.19
C PRO A 96 -2.58 5.85 -9.59
N LYS A 97 -2.30 7.13 -9.72
CA LYS A 97 -1.90 7.70 -11.02
C LYS A 97 -0.53 7.16 -11.47
N PRO A 98 -0.27 7.09 -12.78
CA PRO A 98 1.04 6.70 -13.30
C PRO A 98 2.18 7.51 -12.67
N GLY A 99 3.23 6.82 -12.27
CA GLY A 99 4.40 7.41 -11.62
C GLY A 99 4.29 7.63 -10.10
N GLN A 100 3.13 7.38 -9.50
CA GLN A 100 2.96 7.50 -8.05
C GLN A 100 3.38 6.24 -7.28
N ILE A 101 3.53 5.09 -7.95
CA ILE A 101 3.90 3.82 -7.33
C ILE A 101 5.34 3.46 -7.67
N ALA A 102 6.08 3.06 -6.65
CA ALA A 102 7.39 2.42 -6.79
C ALA A 102 7.40 1.08 -6.05
N TYR A 103 8.07 0.10 -6.63
CA TYR A 103 8.28 -1.21 -6.02
C TYR A 103 9.77 -1.44 -5.77
N THR A 104 10.11 -1.91 -4.59
CA THR A 104 11.44 -2.42 -4.26
C THR A 104 11.31 -3.75 -3.55
N ARG A 105 12.37 -4.56 -3.54
CA ARG A 105 12.32 -5.89 -2.94
C ARG A 105 13.16 -5.97 -1.68
N GLN A 106 12.58 -6.57 -0.66
CA GLN A 106 13.32 -7.13 0.46
C GLN A 106 13.71 -8.56 0.07
N LEU A 107 14.98 -8.78 -0.27
CA LEU A 107 15.45 -10.09 -0.72
C LEU A 107 15.52 -11.11 0.42
N GLU A 108 15.86 -10.65 1.60
CA GLU A 108 15.96 -11.47 2.82
C GLU A 108 14.96 -10.97 3.87
N PRO A 109 14.21 -11.86 4.52
CA PRO A 109 13.17 -11.47 5.50
C PRO A 109 13.76 -11.09 6.86
N LEU A 110 14.54 -10.02 6.92
CA LEU A 110 15.24 -9.55 8.11
C LEU A 110 14.41 -8.62 9.02
N GLY A 111 13.09 -8.64 8.85
CA GLY A 111 12.16 -7.90 9.69
C GLY A 111 11.73 -6.53 9.14
N LEU A 112 10.87 -5.85 9.90
CA LEU A 112 10.21 -4.61 9.49
C LEU A 112 11.21 -3.46 9.27
N GLY A 113 12.14 -3.27 10.18
CA GLY A 113 13.15 -2.21 10.06
C GLY A 113 13.99 -2.34 8.79
N HIS A 114 14.37 -3.57 8.43
CA HIS A 114 15.09 -3.84 7.19
C HIS A 114 14.21 -3.58 5.95
N ALA A 115 12.93 -3.90 5.99
CA ALA A 115 12.01 -3.58 4.91
C ALA A 115 11.94 -2.07 4.66
N ILE A 116 11.81 -1.27 5.72
CA ILE A 116 11.82 0.19 5.62
C ILE A 116 13.16 0.69 5.07
N TRP A 117 14.27 0.14 5.52
CA TRP A 117 15.60 0.48 5.03
C TRP A 117 15.77 0.18 3.53
N CYS A 118 15.13 -0.89 3.01
CA CYS A 118 15.14 -1.19 1.57
C CYS A 118 14.51 -0.08 0.71
N ALA A 119 13.64 0.74 1.28
CA ALA A 119 12.99 1.86 0.59
C ALA A 119 13.79 3.18 0.64
N ARG A 120 14.93 3.23 1.34
CA ARG A 120 15.68 4.48 1.63
C ARG A 120 16.02 5.32 0.40
N ASN A 121 16.30 4.68 -0.74
CA ASN A 121 16.67 5.39 -1.96
C ASN A 121 15.49 6.15 -2.61
N PHE A 122 14.25 5.72 -2.30
CA PHE A 122 13.03 6.39 -2.77
C PHE A 122 12.59 7.52 -1.82
N VAL A 123 12.95 7.40 -0.55
CA VAL A 123 12.56 8.37 0.49
C VAL A 123 13.54 9.53 0.56
N GLY A 124 14.84 9.25 0.48
CA GLY A 124 15.87 10.27 0.70
C GLY A 124 15.85 10.79 2.14
N SER A 125 15.88 12.11 2.30
CA SER A 125 15.83 12.80 3.60
C SER A 125 14.45 13.34 3.96
N GLU A 126 13.42 13.01 3.19
CA GLU A 126 12.06 13.49 3.44
C GLU A 126 11.37 12.70 4.57
N PRO A 127 10.43 13.33 5.29
CA PRO A 127 9.58 12.60 6.21
C PRO A 127 8.71 11.61 5.43
N VAL A 128 8.51 10.42 6.00
CA VAL A 128 7.78 9.34 5.36
C VAL A 128 6.81 8.71 6.36
N ALA A 129 5.63 8.33 5.88
CA ALA A 129 4.71 7.48 6.62
C ALA A 129 5.02 6.01 6.37
N VAL A 130 4.79 5.16 7.36
CA VAL A 130 4.87 3.70 7.23
C VAL A 130 3.50 3.14 7.57
N LEU A 131 2.88 2.42 6.64
CA LEU A 131 1.58 1.79 6.81
C LEU A 131 1.72 0.28 6.73
N LEU A 132 1.18 -0.40 7.74
CA LEU A 132 1.06 -1.85 7.77
C LEU A 132 -0.32 -2.22 7.24
N ALA A 133 -0.36 -2.88 6.09
CA ALA A 133 -1.61 -3.18 5.38
C ALA A 133 -2.53 -4.16 6.11
N ASP A 134 -2.01 -4.90 7.08
CA ASP A 134 -2.78 -5.83 7.93
C ASP A 134 -3.37 -5.16 9.19
N ASP A 135 -3.09 -3.89 9.42
CA ASP A 135 -3.69 -3.09 10.50
C ASP A 135 -4.83 -2.24 9.94
N LEU A 136 -6.03 -2.81 9.86
CA LEU A 136 -7.22 -2.10 9.42
C LEU A 136 -7.94 -1.45 10.61
N ILE A 137 -8.09 -0.12 10.56
CA ILE A 137 -8.75 0.65 11.60
C ILE A 137 -10.07 1.20 11.05
N LEU A 138 -11.16 0.88 11.73
CA LEU A 138 -12.47 1.45 11.42
C LEU A 138 -12.65 2.79 12.13
N SER A 139 -12.69 3.87 11.37
CA SER A 139 -12.91 5.21 11.88
C SER A 139 -13.61 6.08 10.82
N GLU A 140 -14.30 7.13 11.26
CA GLU A 140 -14.95 8.08 10.34
C GLU A 140 -13.94 8.87 9.51
N ASN A 141 -12.76 9.15 10.07
CA ASN A 141 -11.64 9.77 9.39
C ASN A 141 -10.46 8.79 9.45
N GLY A 142 -9.83 8.51 8.34
CA GLY A 142 -8.68 7.61 8.29
C GLY A 142 -7.63 7.92 9.38
N CYS A 143 -6.99 6.88 9.89
CA CYS A 143 -6.03 7.00 10.99
C CYS A 143 -4.80 7.85 10.64
N LEU A 144 -4.33 7.79 9.40
CA LEU A 144 -3.13 8.48 8.95
C LEU A 144 -3.31 10.01 8.91
N LYS A 145 -4.49 10.49 8.53
CA LYS A 145 -4.76 11.93 8.40
C LYS A 145 -4.49 12.72 9.68
N PRO A 146 -5.01 12.35 10.88
CA PRO A 146 -4.65 13.05 12.12
C PRO A 146 -3.19 12.84 12.52
N VAL A 147 -2.59 11.69 12.24
CA VAL A 147 -1.18 11.40 12.59
C VAL A 147 -0.20 12.21 11.75
N SER A 148 -0.51 12.48 10.49
CA SER A 148 0.36 13.25 9.59
C SER A 148 0.60 14.70 10.05
N TYR A 149 -0.22 15.22 10.95
CA TYR A 149 -0.06 16.54 11.57
C TYR A 149 0.70 16.50 12.91
N THR A 150 1.01 15.32 13.44
CA THR A 150 1.77 15.15 14.65
C THR A 150 3.22 14.83 14.35
N HIS A 151 4.16 15.59 14.96
CA HIS A 151 5.57 15.27 14.86
C HIS A 151 5.90 14.06 15.74
N LEU A 152 6.11 12.91 15.09
CA LEU A 152 6.75 11.76 15.73
C LEU A 152 8.25 11.85 15.45
N THR A 153 9.00 12.43 16.38
CA THR A 153 10.45 12.24 16.41
C THR A 153 10.74 10.88 17.02
N LEU A 154 11.11 9.92 16.18
CA LEU A 154 11.73 8.69 16.69
C LEU A 154 13.04 9.08 17.37
N PRO A 155 13.29 8.68 18.62
CA PRO A 155 14.59 8.89 19.22
C PRO A 155 15.63 8.12 18.40
N THR A 156 16.49 8.85 17.71
CA THR A 156 17.70 8.31 17.10
C THR A 156 18.64 7.89 18.24
N LYS A 157 18.48 6.69 18.73
CA LYS A 157 19.58 6.04 19.44
C LYS A 157 20.48 5.42 18.38
N ALA A 158 21.61 6.08 18.24
CA ALA A 158 22.75 5.45 17.61
C ALA A 158 23.10 4.12 18.33
#